data_57c15f3652b08a04db9651e7d3116b42
#
_entry.id   57c15f3652b08a04db9651e7d3116b42
#
_cell.length_a   1.000
_cell.length_b   1.000
_cell.length_c   1.000
_cell.angle_alpha   90.00
_cell.angle_beta   90.00
_cell.angle_gamma   90.00
#
_symmetry.space_group_name_H-M   'P 1'
#
loop_
_entity.id
_entity.type
_entity.pdbx_description
1 polymer ?
#
loop_
_entity_poly.entity_id
_entity_poly.type
_entity_poly.pdbx_seq_one_letter_code
_entity_poly.pdbx_strand_id
1 'polypeptide(L)' 'MVKFIEIESSFCTSYKRGDQIKEGDFLGLTPDLNGPVFSPYSGKIKSMTVNTGKQLIRIEIETEEDKTG' A
#
# COMPACT_ATOMS: atom_id res chain seq x y z
N MET A 1 12.11 5.78 5.88
CA MET A 1 10.85 6.25 6.47
C MET A 1 9.73 5.34 6.13
N VAL A 2 8.83 5.08 7.03
CA VAL A 2 7.75 4.15 6.79
C VAL A 2 6.46 4.92 6.52
N LYS A 3 5.81 4.62 5.41
CA LYS A 3 4.53 5.22 5.07
C LYS A 3 3.53 4.09 4.97
N PHE A 4 2.23 4.38 5.10
CA PHE A 4 1.28 3.32 4.91
C PHE A 4 0.08 3.81 4.13
N ILE A 5 -0.60 2.85 3.48
CA ILE A 5 -1.75 3.11 2.64
C ILE A 5 -2.78 2.05 3.00
N GLU A 6 -4.05 2.41 3.00
CA GLU A 6 -5.10 1.45 3.27
C GLU A 6 -5.94 1.26 2.03
N ILE A 7 -6.24 0.01 1.69
CA ILE A 7 -7.08 -0.31 0.55
C ILE A 7 -8.17 -1.27 1.01
N GLU A 8 -9.16 -1.45 0.17
CA GLU A 8 -10.29 -2.32 0.49
C GLU A 8 -9.85 -3.78 0.37
N SER A 9 -10.20 -4.61 1.33
CA SER A 9 -9.65 -5.95 1.39
C SER A 9 -10.36 -6.95 0.49
N SER A 10 -11.54 -6.63 -0.02
CA SER A 10 -12.19 -7.57 -0.90
C SER A 10 -11.53 -7.56 -2.27
N PHE A 11 -10.72 -6.55 -2.59
CA PHE A 11 -9.98 -6.55 -3.84
C PHE A 11 -8.65 -7.26 -3.57
N CYS A 12 -8.37 -8.28 -4.35
CA CYS A 12 -7.18 -9.05 -4.12
C CYS A 12 -6.00 -8.42 -4.79
N THR A 13 -5.05 -7.94 -4.05
CA THR A 13 -3.85 -7.36 -4.63
C THR A 13 -2.82 -8.46 -4.82
N SER A 14 -2.01 -8.33 -5.84
CA SER A 14 -0.95 -9.30 -6.08
C SER A 14 0.32 -8.98 -5.33
N TYR A 15 0.37 -7.86 -4.61
CA TYR A 15 1.57 -7.53 -3.89
C TYR A 15 1.67 -8.29 -2.57
N LYS A 16 2.88 -8.46 -2.08
CA LYS A 16 3.10 -9.11 -0.81
C LYS A 16 4.33 -8.54 -0.16
N ARG A 17 4.58 -8.89 1.08
CA ARG A 17 5.71 -8.37 1.81
C ARG A 17 6.99 -8.64 1.07
N GLY A 18 7.83 -7.66 0.97
CA GLY A 18 9.10 -7.74 0.27
C GLY A 18 9.03 -7.24 -1.16
N ASP A 19 7.84 -7.05 -1.71
CA ASP A 19 7.74 -6.58 -3.07
C ASP A 19 8.13 -5.12 -3.19
N GLN A 20 8.65 -4.76 -4.35
CA GLN A 20 9.01 -3.39 -4.62
C GLN A 20 7.84 -2.68 -5.24
N ILE A 21 7.58 -1.45 -4.82
CA ILE A 21 6.51 -0.64 -5.35
C ILE A 21 7.09 0.65 -5.88
N LYS A 22 6.55 1.16 -6.97
CA LYS A 22 6.96 2.44 -7.50
C LYS A 22 5.83 3.41 -7.45
N GLU A 23 6.13 4.69 -7.37
CA GLU A 23 5.10 5.71 -7.38
C GLU A 23 4.27 5.54 -8.63
N GLY A 24 2.96 5.56 -8.49
CA GLY A 24 2.05 5.37 -9.60
C GLY A 24 1.57 3.95 -9.81
N ASP A 25 2.13 2.99 -9.09
CA ASP A 25 1.69 1.61 -9.25
C ASP A 25 0.27 1.45 -8.69
N PHE A 26 -0.54 0.66 -9.36
CA PHE A 26 -1.92 0.43 -8.92
C PHE A 26 -1.90 -0.56 -7.76
N LEU A 27 -2.52 -0.19 -6.65
CA LEU A 27 -2.52 -1.05 -5.47
C LEU A 27 -3.86 -1.72 -5.24
N GLY A 28 -4.95 -1.06 -5.49
CA GLY A 28 -6.27 -1.61 -5.20
C GLY A 28 -7.31 -0.53 -5.25
N LEU A 29 -8.37 -0.68 -4.46
CA LEU A 29 -9.44 0.29 -4.43
C LEU A 29 -9.48 1.00 -3.08
N THR A 30 -10.06 2.19 -3.06
CA THR A 30 -10.22 2.93 -1.82
C THR A 30 -11.18 2.16 -0.92
N PRO A 31 -11.10 2.38 0.40
CA PRO A 31 -11.97 1.64 1.32
C PRO A 31 -13.46 1.79 1.03
N ASP A 32 -13.89 2.93 0.45
CA ASP A 32 -15.29 3.11 0.14
C ASP A 32 -15.58 2.65 -1.29
N LEU A 33 -14.65 1.98 -1.94
CA LEU A 33 -14.83 1.46 -3.28
C LEU A 33 -15.10 2.55 -4.31
N ASN A 34 -14.66 3.78 -4.02
CA ASN A 34 -14.98 4.89 -4.85
C ASN A 34 -14.00 5.05 -6.00
N GLY A 35 -12.86 4.48 -5.97
CA GLY A 35 -11.91 4.60 -7.06
C GLY A 35 -10.62 3.87 -6.80
N PRO A 36 -9.68 3.95 -7.75
CA PRO A 36 -8.41 3.23 -7.61
C PRO A 36 -7.45 3.92 -6.68
N VAL A 37 -6.56 3.14 -6.10
CA VAL A 37 -5.50 3.66 -5.26
C VAL A 37 -4.19 3.39 -5.97
N PHE A 38 -3.43 4.46 -6.25
CA PHE A 38 -2.12 4.32 -6.84
C PHE A 38 -1.10 4.72 -5.76
N SER A 39 0.03 4.08 -5.74
CA SER A 39 1.03 4.35 -4.73
C SER A 39 1.61 5.74 -4.91
N PRO A 40 1.58 6.59 -3.89
CA PRO A 40 2.23 7.89 -3.97
C PRO A 40 3.70 7.79 -3.59
N TYR A 41 4.19 6.58 -3.28
CA TYR A 41 5.56 6.41 -2.82
C TYR A 41 6.25 5.31 -3.59
N SER A 42 7.58 5.39 -3.66
CA SER A 42 8.40 4.30 -4.16
C SER A 42 9.12 3.68 -2.97
N GLY A 43 9.17 2.39 -2.90
CA GLY A 43 9.83 1.71 -1.80
C GLY A 43 9.51 0.23 -1.81
N LYS A 44 9.70 -0.40 -0.65
CA LYS A 44 9.49 -1.83 -0.54
C LYS A 44 8.41 -2.08 0.49
N ILE A 45 7.55 -3.05 0.25
CA ILE A 45 6.50 -3.37 1.20
C ILE A 45 7.11 -4.00 2.42
N LYS A 46 6.93 -3.33 3.57
CA LYS A 46 7.46 -3.82 4.81
C LYS A 46 6.49 -4.79 5.46
N SER A 47 5.22 -4.53 5.41
CA SER A 47 4.23 -5.44 5.98
C SER A 47 2.86 -5.14 5.39
N MET A 48 1.97 -6.09 5.48
CA MET A 48 0.59 -5.93 5.06
C MET A 48 -0.28 -6.51 6.16
N THR A 49 -1.18 -5.72 6.71
CA THR A 49 -2.01 -6.15 7.83
C THR A 49 -3.46 -6.06 7.41
N VAL A 50 -4.21 -7.14 7.59
CA VAL A 50 -5.61 -7.18 7.24
C VAL A 50 -6.45 -6.85 8.45
N ASN A 51 -7.38 -5.90 8.31
CA ASN A 51 -8.31 -5.57 9.38
C ASN A 51 -9.65 -6.12 8.93
N THR A 52 -10.03 -7.30 9.41
CA THR A 52 -11.23 -7.95 8.94
C THR A 52 -12.49 -7.21 9.39
N GLY A 53 -12.45 -6.53 10.52
CA GLY A 53 -13.63 -5.82 10.99
C GLY A 53 -13.99 -4.65 10.09
N LYS A 54 -12.99 -4.03 9.44
CA LYS A 54 -13.26 -2.92 8.56
C LYS A 54 -13.03 -3.28 7.11
N GLN A 55 -12.64 -4.50 6.83
CA GLN A 55 -12.39 -4.95 5.48
C GLN A 55 -11.32 -4.10 4.80
N LEU A 56 -10.25 -3.82 5.52
CA LEU A 56 -9.14 -3.03 4.99
C LEU A 56 -7.85 -3.81 5.03
N ILE A 57 -6.95 -3.48 4.12
CA ILE A 57 -5.58 -3.97 4.18
C ILE A 57 -4.70 -2.75 4.31
N ARG A 58 -3.86 -2.72 5.36
CA ARG A 58 -2.91 -1.63 5.53
C ARG A 58 -1.57 -2.11 4.98
N ILE A 59 -1.04 -1.38 4.03
CA ILE A 59 0.23 -1.69 3.42
C ILE A 59 1.26 -0.71 3.95
N GLU A 60 2.31 -1.22 4.60
CA GLU A 60 3.38 -0.37 5.09
C GLU A 60 4.53 -0.44 4.12
N ILE A 61 5.02 0.71 3.69
CA ILE A 61 6.06 0.81 2.69
C ILE A 61 7.26 1.52 3.26
N GLU A 62 8.41 0.90 3.12
CA GLU A 62 9.65 1.51 3.56
C GLU A 62 10.17 2.33 2.39
N THR A 63 10.17 3.64 2.51
CA THR A 63 10.61 4.50 1.44
C THR A 63 12.04 4.95 1.67
N GLU A 64 12.65 5.42 0.60
CA GLU A 64 13.98 5.87 0.75
C GLU A 64 14.14 7.30 0.50
N GLU A 65 13.10 8.04 0.57
CA GLU A 65 13.18 9.35 0.24
C GLU A 65 13.93 10.22 1.16
N ASP A 66 14.34 9.76 2.18
CA ASP A 66 14.91 10.63 3.07
C ASP A 66 16.30 10.93 2.78
N LYS A 67 16.87 10.55 1.78
CA LYS A 67 18.10 10.80 1.52
C LYS A 67 18.38 12.14 1.50
N THR A 68 17.95 12.90 1.31
CA THR A 68 18.13 14.20 1.23
C THR A 68 19.40 14.54 1.25
N GLY A 69 19.75 14.13 1.55
CA GLY A 69 20.97 14.54 1.51
C GLY A 69 21.26 15.57 1.50
#